data_8624a28b441b2219c092a41b402ed48e
#
_entry.id   8624a28b441b2219c092a41b402ed48e
#
_cell.length_a   1.000
_cell.length_b   1.000
_cell.length_c   1.000
_cell.angle_alpha   90.00
_cell.angle_beta   90.00
_cell.angle_gamma   90.00
#
_symmetry.space_group_name_H-M   'P 1'
#
loop_
_entity.id
_entity.type
_entity.pdbx_description
1 polymer ?
#
loop_
_entity_poly.entity_id
_entity_poly.type
_entity_poly.pdbx_seq_one_letter_code
_entity_poly.pdbx_strand_id
1 'polypeptide(L)'
;MEKFIYLMKMTFMTKLAYVKAFWINIAGTFASDYEVLRAVDRVDFSIEKGEAVGYVGPNGSGKSTTIKMLCGILKPTEGSVRINGLDPFQERVRNSKEIGVVFGNRSILWWDVPVIESYRLFQRLYEIPEKRFRENLEKFTEIMGLAPLLSIPERQLSLGQKMRCNIAGAFLHDPKVVFLDEPTIGLDAESKAGIREFIRRINAEEKTTFIVTSHDFQDIESLCQRIVLINHGKILLDDSMQKVKLDFNRKKQIQFEVDVNPWYGKEGLPMEGVSADAMTPHSLRLEYDVDATDSVEIIQAVSGKCEIRDITIAGRDIESIIREILKEDAAS
;
A
#
# COMPACT_ATOMS: atom_id res chain seq x y z
N MET A 1 15.91 25.59 15.36
CA MET A 1 15.42 24.21 15.02
C MET A 1 13.94 24.35 14.66
N GLU A 2 13.67 24.72 13.40
CA GLU A 2 12.30 24.87 12.91
C GLU A 2 11.76 23.48 12.62
N LYS A 3 10.79 23.03 13.44
CA LYS A 3 9.97 21.88 13.12
C LYS A 3 9.06 22.27 11.97
N PHE A 4 9.47 21.99 10.74
CA PHE A 4 8.56 21.97 9.62
C PHE A 4 7.65 20.73 9.77
N ILE A 5 6.53 20.91 10.43
CA ILE A 5 5.47 19.92 10.48
C ILE A 5 4.78 19.96 9.11
N TYR A 6 4.99 18.91 8.31
CA TYR A 6 4.20 18.70 7.09
C TYR A 6 2.83 18.18 7.51
N LEU A 7 1.94 19.11 7.85
CA LEU A 7 0.59 18.75 8.21
C LEU A 7 -0.22 18.50 6.94
N MET A 8 -0.57 17.25 6.70
CA MET A 8 -1.59 16.89 5.72
C MET A 8 -2.90 16.69 6.47
N LYS A 9 -3.61 17.81 6.70
CA LYS A 9 -4.90 17.78 7.37
C LYS A 9 -6.00 17.59 6.32
N MET A 10 -6.69 16.45 6.38
CA MET A 10 -7.77 16.11 5.48
C MET A 10 -9.06 15.90 6.26
N THR A 11 -9.95 16.89 6.22
CA THR A 11 -11.31 16.70 6.74
C THR A 11 -12.26 16.63 5.54
N PHE A 12 -12.82 15.44 5.25
CA PHE A 12 -13.61 15.24 4.04
C PHE A 12 -15.05 14.86 4.29
N MET A 13 -15.93 15.57 3.60
CA MET A 13 -17.23 15.08 3.18
C MET A 13 -17.27 15.09 1.63
N THR A 14 -17.02 13.96 0.99
CA THR A 14 -17.09 13.89 -0.48
C THR A 14 -18.46 13.41 -0.91
N LYS A 15 -19.25 14.31 -1.49
CA LYS A 15 -20.38 13.95 -2.34
C LYS A 15 -19.87 13.83 -3.78
N LEU A 16 -19.55 12.62 -4.24
CA LEU A 16 -19.27 12.40 -5.65
C LEU A 16 -20.61 12.23 -6.38
N ALA A 17 -21.09 13.31 -6.99
CA ALA A 17 -22.19 13.21 -7.95
C ALA A 17 -21.62 12.57 -9.23
N TYR A 18 -21.94 11.29 -9.48
CA TYR A 18 -21.72 10.68 -10.80
C TYR A 18 -22.70 11.31 -11.78
N VAL A 19 -22.22 12.28 -12.54
CA VAL A 19 -22.95 12.74 -13.74
C VAL A 19 -22.78 11.64 -14.80
N LYS A 20 -23.76 10.77 -14.92
CA LYS A 20 -23.92 9.97 -16.14
C LYS A 20 -24.20 10.93 -17.28
N ALA A 21 -23.28 10.99 -18.23
CA ALA A 21 -23.38 11.81 -19.42
C ALA A 21 -24.68 11.52 -20.16
N PHE A 22 -25.49 12.54 -20.26
CA PHE A 22 -26.18 13.12 -21.38
C PHE A 22 -26.63 12.19 -22.51
N TRP A 23 -27.92 11.86 -22.44
CA TRP A 23 -28.74 11.75 -23.64
C TRP A 23 -29.93 12.72 -23.51
N ILE A 24 -29.87 13.80 -24.27
CA ILE A 24 -31.05 14.64 -24.48
C ILE A 24 -32.06 13.81 -25.29
N ASN A 25 -33.14 13.43 -24.66
CA ASN A 25 -34.31 13.02 -25.37
C ASN A 25 -35.44 14.01 -25.09
N ILE A 26 -35.88 14.66 -26.14
CA ILE A 26 -37.02 15.59 -26.16
C ILE A 26 -38.27 14.74 -25.96
N ALA A 27 -38.66 14.51 -24.77
CA ALA A 27 -40.00 14.22 -24.26
C ALA A 27 -39.97 13.81 -22.79
N GLY A 28 -40.41 14.64 -21.93
CA GLY A 28 -41.11 14.39 -20.68
C GLY A 28 -40.51 13.40 -19.70
N THR A 29 -40.15 13.91 -18.48
CA THR A 29 -40.17 13.20 -17.19
C THR A 29 -39.39 11.93 -17.08
N PHE A 30 -38.06 12.05 -16.81
CA PHE A 30 -37.34 11.08 -16.00
C PHE A 30 -36.59 11.85 -14.93
N ALA A 31 -37.11 11.82 -13.70
CA ALA A 31 -36.35 12.07 -12.52
C ALA A 31 -35.31 10.96 -12.43
N SER A 32 -34.06 11.21 -12.80
CA SER A 32 -32.98 10.30 -12.49
C SER A 32 -32.67 10.45 -11.00
N ASP A 33 -33.03 9.45 -10.20
CA ASP A 33 -32.60 9.34 -8.83
C ASP A 33 -31.07 9.22 -8.82
N TYR A 34 -30.41 10.26 -8.36
CA TYR A 34 -28.95 10.26 -8.17
C TYR A 34 -28.65 9.69 -6.79
N GLU A 35 -28.01 8.55 -6.76
CA GLU A 35 -27.43 8.04 -5.54
C GLU A 35 -26.10 8.74 -5.26
N VAL A 36 -25.99 9.38 -4.10
CA VAL A 36 -24.78 10.08 -3.68
C VAL A 36 -23.85 9.08 -2.99
N LEU A 37 -22.78 8.67 -3.67
CA LEU A 37 -21.74 7.84 -3.11
C LEU A 37 -20.68 8.71 -2.40
N ARG A 38 -20.48 8.50 -1.10
CA ARG A 38 -19.38 9.09 -0.34
C ARG A 38 -18.15 8.19 -0.45
N ALA A 39 -17.26 8.51 -1.37
CA ALA A 39 -16.04 7.72 -1.59
C ALA A 39 -15.00 7.90 -0.47
N VAL A 40 -14.98 9.07 0.18
CA VAL A 40 -14.16 9.39 1.36
C VAL A 40 -15.02 10.22 2.29
N ASP A 41 -15.14 9.83 3.56
CA ASP A 41 -16.03 10.45 4.55
C ASP A 41 -15.27 10.81 5.83
N ARG A 42 -15.03 12.10 6.04
CA ARG A 42 -14.41 12.68 7.24
C ARG A 42 -13.05 12.06 7.61
N VAL A 43 -12.21 11.85 6.59
CA VAL A 43 -10.84 11.39 6.80
C VAL A 43 -9.97 12.55 7.24
N ASP A 44 -9.30 12.40 8.38
CA ASP A 44 -8.33 13.36 8.91
C ASP A 44 -7.06 12.62 9.33
N PHE A 45 -5.94 12.90 8.69
CA PHE A 45 -4.64 12.37 9.02
C PHE A 45 -3.51 13.29 8.55
N SER A 46 -2.34 13.14 9.16
CA SER A 46 -1.14 13.87 8.79
C SER A 46 0.02 12.91 8.61
N ILE A 47 0.93 13.21 7.69
CA ILE A 47 2.15 12.44 7.44
C ILE A 47 3.35 13.38 7.61
N GLU A 48 4.35 12.94 8.36
CA GLU A 48 5.55 13.71 8.58
C GLU A 48 6.55 13.52 7.43
N LYS A 49 7.47 14.49 7.32
CA LYS A 49 8.53 14.42 6.31
C LYS A 49 9.43 13.20 6.54
N GLY A 50 9.66 12.44 5.48
CA GLY A 50 10.51 11.25 5.52
C GLY A 50 9.81 10.01 6.06
N GLU A 51 8.51 10.10 6.41
CA GLU A 51 7.72 8.97 6.83
C GLU A 51 7.30 8.12 5.63
N ALA A 52 7.31 6.80 5.78
CA ALA A 52 6.73 5.87 4.82
C ALA A 52 5.47 5.25 5.43
N VAL A 53 4.33 5.55 4.81
CA VAL A 53 3.00 5.17 5.30
C VAL A 53 2.33 4.20 4.34
N GLY A 54 1.88 3.06 4.86
CA GLY A 54 1.01 2.14 4.17
C GLY A 54 -0.44 2.61 4.24
N TYR A 55 -1.04 2.96 3.11
CA TYR A 55 -2.45 3.35 3.02
C TYR A 55 -3.26 2.20 2.45
N VAL A 56 -3.85 1.39 3.32
CA VAL A 56 -4.41 0.08 3.00
C VAL A 56 -5.92 0.02 3.21
N GLY A 57 -6.56 -0.98 2.62
CA GLY A 57 -8.00 -1.22 2.75
C GLY A 57 -8.56 -2.04 1.58
N PRO A 58 -9.80 -2.51 1.66
CA PRO A 58 -10.45 -3.29 0.61
C PRO A 58 -10.64 -2.51 -0.68
N ASN A 59 -11.00 -3.21 -1.77
CA ASN A 59 -11.40 -2.55 -3.01
C ASN A 59 -12.66 -1.70 -2.78
N GLY A 60 -12.65 -0.48 -3.32
CA GLY A 60 -13.77 0.45 -3.12
C GLY A 60 -13.75 1.22 -1.80
N SER A 61 -12.77 1.00 -0.91
CA SER A 61 -12.68 1.70 0.39
C SER A 61 -12.37 3.19 0.31
N GLY A 62 -11.96 3.71 -0.86
CA GLY A 62 -11.62 5.13 -1.05
C GLY A 62 -10.14 5.42 -1.31
N LYS A 63 -9.23 4.43 -1.25
CA LYS A 63 -7.77 4.61 -1.43
C LYS A 63 -7.39 5.44 -2.65
N SER A 64 -7.76 4.96 -3.84
CA SER A 64 -7.39 5.66 -5.09
C SER A 64 -8.05 7.04 -5.21
N THR A 65 -9.22 7.24 -4.60
CA THR A 65 -9.86 8.56 -4.54
C THR A 65 -9.04 9.50 -3.67
N THR A 66 -8.59 9.06 -2.51
CA THR A 66 -7.72 9.81 -1.61
C THR A 66 -6.41 10.16 -2.32
N ILE A 67 -5.72 9.18 -2.92
CA ILE A 67 -4.47 9.43 -3.68
C ILE A 67 -4.69 10.47 -4.79
N LYS A 68 -5.78 10.37 -5.56
CA LYS A 68 -6.08 11.35 -6.62
C LYS A 68 -6.31 12.77 -6.07
N MET A 69 -6.89 12.90 -4.87
CA MET A 69 -7.03 14.22 -4.22
C MET A 69 -5.68 14.76 -3.75
N LEU A 70 -4.84 13.92 -3.17
CA LEU A 70 -3.48 14.26 -2.77
C LEU A 70 -2.61 14.68 -3.96
N CYS A 71 -2.77 14.01 -5.09
CA CYS A 71 -2.06 14.38 -6.34
C CYS A 71 -2.64 15.63 -7.03
N GLY A 72 -3.72 16.23 -6.54
CA GLY A 72 -4.39 17.38 -7.18
C GLY A 72 -5.15 17.04 -8.45
N ILE A 73 -5.47 15.75 -8.67
CA ILE A 73 -6.28 15.28 -9.81
C ILE A 73 -7.77 15.49 -9.52
N LEU A 74 -8.18 15.24 -8.27
CA LEU A 74 -9.56 15.44 -7.82
C LEU A 74 -9.58 16.56 -6.76
N LYS A 75 -10.58 17.41 -6.84
CA LYS A 75 -10.88 18.38 -5.80
C LYS A 75 -11.77 17.75 -4.74
N PRO A 76 -11.45 17.87 -3.44
CA PRO A 76 -12.38 17.47 -2.40
C PRO A 76 -13.67 18.30 -2.48
N THR A 77 -14.81 17.67 -2.17
CA THR A 77 -16.11 18.38 -2.13
C THR A 77 -16.16 19.33 -0.94
N GLU A 78 -15.63 18.91 0.20
CA GLU A 78 -15.53 19.68 1.44
C GLU A 78 -14.19 19.40 2.11
N GLY A 79 -13.74 20.28 3.00
CA GLY A 79 -12.47 20.17 3.69
C GLY A 79 -11.29 20.69 2.88
N SER A 80 -10.06 20.33 3.28
CA SER A 80 -8.84 20.82 2.67
C SER A 80 -7.74 19.76 2.63
N VAL A 81 -6.89 19.85 1.61
CA VAL A 81 -5.68 19.05 1.47
C VAL A 81 -4.48 19.95 1.40
N ARG A 82 -3.40 19.57 2.05
CA ARG A 82 -2.11 20.28 1.96
C ARG A 82 -0.97 19.28 1.75
N ILE A 83 -0.14 19.54 0.74
CA ILE A 83 1.11 18.82 0.49
C ILE A 83 2.24 19.83 0.53
N ASN A 84 3.18 19.68 1.45
CA ASN A 84 4.26 20.64 1.65
C ASN A 84 3.77 22.11 1.78
N GLY A 85 2.59 22.29 2.41
CA GLY A 85 1.93 23.59 2.54
C GLY A 85 1.13 24.07 1.33
N LEU A 86 1.24 23.39 0.16
CA LEU A 86 0.52 23.72 -1.07
C LEU A 86 -0.88 23.07 -1.07
N ASP A 87 -1.85 23.77 -1.66
CA ASP A 87 -3.12 23.17 -2.05
C ASP A 87 -2.89 22.40 -3.38
N PRO A 88 -2.96 21.07 -3.39
CA PRO A 88 -2.55 20.30 -4.56
C PRO A 88 -3.44 20.53 -5.79
N PHE A 89 -4.69 20.97 -5.62
CA PHE A 89 -5.59 21.26 -6.72
C PHE A 89 -5.43 22.71 -7.23
N GLN A 90 -5.34 23.68 -6.33
CA GLN A 90 -5.22 25.09 -6.70
C GLN A 90 -3.81 25.44 -7.21
N GLU A 91 -2.78 24.84 -6.60
CA GLU A 91 -1.38 25.07 -6.92
C GLU A 91 -0.77 23.89 -7.70
N ARG A 92 -1.58 23.28 -8.60
CA ARG A 92 -1.28 22.02 -9.27
C ARG A 92 0.10 21.96 -9.92
N VAL A 93 0.50 23.01 -10.61
CA VAL A 93 1.82 23.06 -11.29
C VAL A 93 2.98 23.04 -10.28
N ARG A 94 2.84 23.75 -9.17
CA ARG A 94 3.85 23.75 -8.10
C ARG A 94 3.87 22.41 -7.39
N ASN A 95 2.69 21.89 -7.05
CA ASN A 95 2.54 20.60 -6.39
C ASN A 95 3.15 19.46 -7.25
N SER A 96 2.93 19.45 -8.58
CA SER A 96 3.46 18.40 -9.45
C SER A 96 5.00 18.38 -9.52
N LYS A 97 5.68 19.49 -9.25
CA LYS A 97 7.14 19.55 -9.12
C LYS A 97 7.67 19.00 -7.78
N GLU A 98 6.80 18.87 -6.79
CA GLU A 98 7.13 18.41 -5.43
C GLU A 98 6.80 16.92 -5.21
N ILE A 99 5.98 16.33 -6.10
CA ILE A 99 5.49 14.97 -5.94
C ILE A 99 5.91 14.05 -7.08
N GLY A 100 6.18 12.78 -6.74
CA GLY A 100 6.26 11.67 -7.68
C GLY A 100 5.01 10.80 -7.58
N VAL A 101 4.52 10.27 -8.69
CA VAL A 101 3.33 9.41 -8.68
C VAL A 101 3.56 8.21 -9.60
N VAL A 102 3.33 7.02 -9.06
CA VAL A 102 3.36 5.76 -9.82
C VAL A 102 2.04 5.04 -9.61
N PHE A 103 1.33 4.76 -10.70
CA PHE A 103 0.12 3.93 -10.69
C PHE A 103 0.47 2.55 -11.27
N GLY A 104 0.21 1.49 -10.53
CA GLY A 104 0.61 0.12 -10.92
C GLY A 104 0.07 -0.35 -12.27
N ASN A 105 -1.07 0.18 -12.70
CA ASN A 105 -1.72 -0.17 -13.96
C ASN A 105 -1.47 0.83 -15.11
N ARG A 106 -0.65 1.86 -14.89
CA ARG A 106 -0.38 2.90 -15.89
C ARG A 106 1.10 3.21 -15.97
N SER A 107 1.63 3.21 -17.19
CA SER A 107 2.98 3.67 -17.46
C SER A 107 3.01 5.19 -17.59
N ILE A 108 4.07 5.81 -17.03
CA ILE A 108 4.41 7.21 -17.28
C ILE A 108 5.33 7.36 -18.50
N LEU A 109 5.90 6.25 -18.98
CA LEU A 109 6.79 6.22 -20.14
C LEU A 109 5.98 6.28 -21.44
N TRP A 110 6.59 6.75 -22.48
CA TRP A 110 5.98 6.77 -23.80
C TRP A 110 6.16 5.44 -24.53
N TRP A 111 5.06 4.89 -24.99
CA TRP A 111 4.90 3.56 -25.55
C TRP A 111 5.92 3.16 -26.62
N ASP A 112 6.15 4.06 -27.62
CA ASP A 112 6.91 3.73 -28.82
C ASP A 112 8.34 4.28 -28.83
N VAL A 113 8.78 4.94 -27.76
CA VAL A 113 10.13 5.53 -27.70
C VAL A 113 10.98 4.83 -26.64
N PRO A 114 12.31 4.81 -26.82
CA PRO A 114 13.22 4.32 -25.80
C PRO A 114 12.98 4.99 -24.44
N VAL A 115 13.18 4.25 -23.36
CA VAL A 115 13.01 4.75 -21.98
C VAL A 115 13.78 6.05 -21.76
N ILE A 116 15.01 6.13 -22.26
CA ILE A 116 15.85 7.32 -22.09
C ILE A 116 15.20 8.58 -22.71
N GLU A 117 14.47 8.46 -23.80
CA GLU A 117 13.79 9.60 -24.43
C GLU A 117 12.60 10.08 -23.58
N SER A 118 11.89 9.16 -22.92
CA SER A 118 10.88 9.53 -21.92
C SER A 118 11.51 10.28 -20.75
N TYR A 119 12.68 9.83 -20.27
CA TYR A 119 13.40 10.51 -19.18
C TYR A 119 13.91 11.91 -19.58
N ARG A 120 14.40 12.07 -20.81
CA ARG A 120 14.76 13.39 -21.34
C ARG A 120 13.58 14.34 -21.46
N LEU A 121 12.40 13.78 -21.79
CA LEU A 121 11.19 14.57 -21.75
C LEU A 121 10.85 15.02 -20.33
N PHE A 122 10.93 14.11 -19.33
CA PHE A 122 10.71 14.48 -17.92
C PHE A 122 11.74 15.52 -17.47
N GLN A 123 13.00 15.40 -17.85
CA GLN A 123 14.01 16.41 -17.59
C GLN A 123 13.54 17.80 -18.01
N ARG A 124 12.98 17.92 -19.22
CA ARG A 124 12.50 19.21 -19.77
C ARG A 124 11.23 19.68 -19.07
N LEU A 125 10.28 18.77 -18.83
CA LEU A 125 8.97 19.09 -18.20
C LEU A 125 9.13 19.57 -16.76
N TYR A 126 10.03 18.93 -16.00
CA TYR A 126 10.31 19.28 -14.61
C TYR A 126 11.45 20.30 -14.46
N GLU A 127 12.02 20.77 -15.59
CA GLU A 127 13.12 21.73 -15.61
C GLU A 127 14.35 21.25 -14.79
N ILE A 128 14.66 19.94 -14.87
CA ILE A 128 15.77 19.35 -14.10
C ILE A 128 17.10 19.78 -14.71
N PRO A 129 18.01 20.40 -13.93
CA PRO A 129 19.34 20.77 -14.41
C PRO A 129 20.11 19.55 -14.95
N GLU A 130 20.83 19.71 -16.06
CA GLU A 130 21.55 18.62 -16.74
C GLU A 130 22.46 17.81 -15.78
N LYS A 131 23.16 18.49 -14.89
CA LYS A 131 24.03 17.86 -13.90
C LYS A 131 23.22 16.94 -12.99
N ARG A 132 22.09 17.44 -12.44
CA ARG A 132 21.24 16.67 -11.52
C ARG A 132 20.54 15.51 -12.22
N PHE A 133 20.11 15.72 -13.46
CA PHE A 133 19.52 14.65 -14.27
C PHE A 133 20.50 13.49 -14.46
N ARG A 134 21.77 13.78 -14.79
CA ARG A 134 22.80 12.73 -14.95
C ARG A 134 23.08 12.00 -13.65
N GLU A 135 23.25 12.73 -12.55
CA GLU A 135 23.47 12.14 -11.23
C GLU A 135 22.34 11.18 -10.85
N ASN A 136 21.08 11.60 -11.00
CA ASN A 136 19.91 10.77 -10.69
C ASN A 136 19.79 9.58 -11.65
N LEU A 137 19.98 9.81 -12.95
CA LEU A 137 19.93 8.75 -13.94
C LEU A 137 20.99 7.67 -13.67
N GLU A 138 22.23 8.06 -13.36
CA GLU A 138 23.32 7.15 -13.03
C GLU A 138 22.98 6.35 -11.76
N LYS A 139 22.62 7.04 -10.68
CA LYS A 139 22.22 6.45 -9.40
C LYS A 139 21.08 5.43 -9.57
N PHE A 140 20.00 5.80 -10.26
CA PHE A 140 18.85 4.92 -10.43
C PHE A 140 19.13 3.78 -11.40
N THR A 141 19.98 4.02 -12.41
CA THR A 141 20.44 2.98 -13.33
C THR A 141 21.24 1.92 -12.61
N GLU A 142 22.10 2.30 -11.69
CA GLU A 142 22.88 1.37 -10.86
C GLU A 142 21.95 0.56 -9.94
N ILE A 143 21.13 1.25 -9.13
CA ILE A 143 20.29 0.57 -8.11
C ILE A 143 19.23 -0.35 -8.73
N MET A 144 18.62 0.08 -9.82
CA MET A 144 17.48 -0.63 -10.45
C MET A 144 17.90 -1.48 -11.65
N GLY A 145 19.20 -1.51 -12.02
CA GLY A 145 19.70 -2.29 -13.15
C GLY A 145 19.10 -1.83 -14.48
N LEU A 146 19.01 -0.50 -14.72
CA LEU A 146 18.31 0.03 -15.90
C LEU A 146 19.18 0.11 -17.16
N ALA A 147 20.50 -0.03 -17.07
CA ALA A 147 21.43 0.16 -18.19
C ALA A 147 20.98 -0.56 -19.49
N PRO A 148 20.62 -1.86 -19.46
CA PRO A 148 20.17 -2.57 -20.66
C PRO A 148 18.78 -2.14 -21.16
N LEU A 149 18.02 -1.43 -20.34
CA LEU A 149 16.61 -1.08 -20.63
C LEU A 149 16.49 0.32 -21.25
N LEU A 150 17.44 1.22 -21.02
CA LEU A 150 17.34 2.63 -21.42
C LEU A 150 17.14 2.84 -22.93
N SER A 151 17.69 1.97 -23.77
CA SER A 151 17.56 2.03 -25.23
C SER A 151 16.34 1.28 -25.79
N ILE A 152 15.57 0.59 -24.93
CA ILE A 152 14.45 -0.24 -25.34
C ILE A 152 13.14 0.58 -25.26
N PRO A 153 12.26 0.54 -26.27
CA PRO A 153 10.93 1.14 -26.19
C PRO A 153 10.07 0.45 -25.12
N GLU A 154 9.24 1.25 -24.43
CA GLU A 154 8.41 0.77 -23.31
C GLU A 154 7.59 -0.49 -23.65
N ARG A 155 7.02 -0.56 -24.86
CA ARG A 155 6.20 -1.69 -25.35
C ARG A 155 6.93 -3.04 -25.39
N GLN A 156 8.27 -3.04 -25.39
CA GLN A 156 9.09 -4.23 -25.46
C GLN A 156 9.57 -4.70 -24.07
N LEU A 157 9.32 -3.92 -23.04
CA LEU A 157 9.70 -4.25 -21.67
C LEU A 157 8.72 -5.24 -21.03
N SER A 158 9.27 -6.17 -20.23
CA SER A 158 8.44 -6.97 -19.33
C SER A 158 7.75 -6.08 -18.27
N LEU A 159 6.74 -6.60 -17.60
CA LEU A 159 6.02 -5.84 -16.56
C LEU A 159 6.96 -5.35 -15.46
N GLY A 160 7.86 -6.22 -14.97
CA GLY A 160 8.85 -5.84 -13.94
C GLY A 160 9.87 -4.80 -14.44
N GLN A 161 10.37 -4.96 -15.68
CA GLN A 161 11.26 -3.97 -16.31
C GLN A 161 10.56 -2.61 -16.46
N LYS A 162 9.32 -2.63 -16.93
CA LYS A 162 8.47 -1.46 -17.09
C LYS A 162 8.26 -0.75 -15.75
N MET A 163 7.94 -1.48 -14.69
CA MET A 163 7.73 -0.91 -13.37
C MET A 163 9.01 -0.28 -12.81
N ARG A 164 10.16 -0.95 -12.93
CA ARG A 164 11.45 -0.37 -12.53
C ARG A 164 11.73 0.96 -13.26
N CYS A 165 11.51 1.01 -14.56
CA CYS A 165 11.67 2.23 -15.33
C CYS A 165 10.65 3.31 -14.94
N ASN A 166 9.39 2.95 -14.68
CA ASN A 166 8.37 3.90 -14.23
C ASN A 166 8.74 4.53 -12.89
N ILE A 167 9.13 3.69 -11.92
CA ILE A 167 9.55 4.17 -10.59
C ILE A 167 10.73 5.11 -10.74
N ALA A 168 11.81 4.71 -11.40
CA ALA A 168 12.98 5.58 -11.61
C ALA A 168 12.59 6.91 -12.28
N GLY A 169 11.73 6.87 -13.30
CA GLY A 169 11.22 8.08 -13.97
C GLY A 169 10.49 9.04 -13.04
N ALA A 170 9.70 8.50 -12.09
CA ALA A 170 8.98 9.31 -11.11
C ALA A 170 9.88 10.00 -10.07
N PHE A 171 11.14 9.58 -9.96
CA PHE A 171 12.12 10.14 -9.02
C PHE A 171 13.13 11.10 -9.67
N LEU A 172 13.18 11.22 -10.99
CA LEU A 172 14.20 12.02 -11.69
C LEU A 172 14.28 13.49 -11.25
N HIS A 173 13.17 14.06 -10.78
CA HIS A 173 13.05 15.46 -10.37
C HIS A 173 13.16 15.69 -8.86
N ASP A 174 13.65 14.70 -8.09
CA ASP A 174 13.83 14.76 -6.64
C ASP A 174 12.54 15.10 -5.88
N PRO A 175 11.45 14.34 -6.07
CA PRO A 175 10.19 14.62 -5.39
C PRO A 175 10.34 14.49 -3.87
N LYS A 176 9.67 15.36 -3.12
CA LYS A 176 9.65 15.31 -1.65
C LYS A 176 8.65 14.29 -1.13
N VAL A 177 7.58 14.06 -1.89
CA VAL A 177 6.51 13.11 -1.55
C VAL A 177 6.27 12.20 -2.75
N VAL A 178 6.18 10.90 -2.53
CA VAL A 178 5.92 9.93 -3.59
C VAL A 178 4.72 9.07 -3.25
N PHE A 179 3.79 9.00 -4.18
CA PHE A 179 2.62 8.13 -4.14
C PHE A 179 2.87 6.90 -5.00
N LEU A 180 2.83 5.73 -4.37
CA LEU A 180 3.00 4.44 -5.03
C LEU A 180 1.68 3.66 -4.89
N ASP A 181 0.90 3.65 -5.96
CA ASP A 181 -0.38 2.94 -6.00
C ASP A 181 -0.18 1.56 -6.64
N GLU A 182 -0.10 0.51 -5.82
CA GLU A 182 0.14 -0.89 -6.22
C GLU A 182 1.45 -1.11 -6.99
N PRO A 183 2.63 -0.66 -6.50
CA PRO A 183 3.87 -0.64 -7.29
C PRO A 183 4.46 -2.02 -7.60
N THR A 184 3.96 -3.07 -6.98
CA THR A 184 4.51 -4.44 -7.06
C THR A 184 3.51 -5.46 -7.63
N ILE A 185 2.32 -4.99 -8.03
CA ILE A 185 1.26 -5.87 -8.52
C ILE A 185 1.70 -6.65 -9.77
N GLY A 186 1.51 -7.97 -9.75
CA GLY A 186 1.82 -8.84 -10.89
C GLY A 186 3.31 -9.06 -11.17
N LEU A 187 4.20 -8.60 -10.29
CA LEU A 187 5.64 -8.77 -10.43
C LEU A 187 6.14 -10.07 -9.80
N ASP A 188 7.23 -10.60 -10.36
CA ASP A 188 7.99 -11.69 -9.76
C ASP A 188 8.74 -11.25 -8.49
N ALA A 189 9.20 -12.23 -7.70
CA ALA A 189 9.84 -11.99 -6.40
C ALA A 189 11.12 -11.13 -6.51
N GLU A 190 11.91 -11.32 -7.56
CA GLU A 190 13.16 -10.57 -7.78
C GLU A 190 12.86 -9.10 -8.09
N SER A 191 11.91 -8.84 -9.00
CA SER A 191 11.46 -7.48 -9.32
C SER A 191 10.88 -6.76 -8.10
N LYS A 192 10.06 -7.45 -7.28
CA LYS A 192 9.54 -6.90 -6.01
C LYS A 192 10.68 -6.54 -5.05
N ALA A 193 11.65 -7.44 -4.87
CA ALA A 193 12.79 -7.20 -3.97
C ALA A 193 13.61 -5.96 -4.39
N GLY A 194 13.91 -5.83 -5.68
CA GLY A 194 14.63 -4.67 -6.22
C GLY A 194 13.90 -3.35 -6.02
N ILE A 195 12.58 -3.34 -6.21
CA ILE A 195 11.74 -2.16 -5.97
C ILE A 195 11.71 -1.79 -4.49
N ARG A 196 11.54 -2.77 -3.60
CA ARG A 196 11.54 -2.53 -2.14
C ARG A 196 12.87 -1.95 -1.68
N GLU A 197 13.98 -2.49 -2.16
CA GLU A 197 15.32 -1.99 -1.81
C GLU A 197 15.53 -0.56 -2.30
N PHE A 198 15.13 -0.24 -3.53
CA PHE A 198 15.18 1.12 -4.05
C PHE A 198 14.40 2.10 -3.16
N ILE A 199 13.15 1.79 -2.83
CA ILE A 199 12.29 2.65 -2.00
C ILE A 199 12.92 2.87 -0.62
N ARG A 200 13.39 1.80 0.04
CA ARG A 200 14.05 1.92 1.35
C ARG A 200 15.28 2.80 1.30
N ARG A 201 16.12 2.61 0.29
CA ARG A 201 17.35 3.38 0.12
C ARG A 201 17.05 4.86 -0.09
N ILE A 202 16.11 5.21 -0.97
CA ILE A 202 15.71 6.60 -1.20
C ILE A 202 15.09 7.22 0.07
N ASN A 203 14.22 6.48 0.78
CA ASN A 203 13.65 6.97 2.03
C ASN A 203 14.72 7.25 3.09
N ALA A 204 15.70 6.35 3.23
CA ALA A 204 16.77 6.48 4.22
C ALA A 204 17.73 7.63 3.90
N GLU A 205 18.17 7.74 2.64
CA GLU A 205 19.19 8.70 2.19
C GLU A 205 18.61 10.11 2.00
N GLU A 206 17.45 10.24 1.35
CA GLU A 206 16.91 11.53 0.89
C GLU A 206 15.75 12.04 1.77
N LYS A 207 15.28 11.22 2.72
CA LYS A 207 14.13 11.55 3.56
C LYS A 207 12.86 11.87 2.75
N THR A 208 12.72 11.22 1.59
CA THR A 208 11.51 11.30 0.78
C THR A 208 10.35 10.66 1.53
N THR A 209 9.22 11.34 1.55
CA THR A 209 7.98 10.82 2.16
C THR A 209 7.26 9.89 1.20
N PHE A 210 6.80 8.74 1.68
CA PHE A 210 6.11 7.75 0.87
C PHE A 210 4.70 7.49 1.36
N ILE A 211 3.77 7.40 0.42
CA ILE A 211 2.45 6.83 0.63
C ILE A 211 2.31 5.65 -0.33
N VAL A 212 2.22 4.46 0.25
CA VAL A 212 2.20 3.21 -0.50
C VAL A 212 0.85 2.53 -0.31
N THR A 213 0.17 2.22 -1.41
CA THR A 213 -0.94 1.28 -1.38
C THR A 213 -0.46 -0.07 -1.89
N SER A 214 -0.91 -1.14 -1.28
CA SER A 214 -0.68 -2.50 -1.78
C SER A 214 -1.74 -3.44 -1.24
N HIS A 215 -2.04 -4.47 -2.02
CA HIS A 215 -2.79 -5.64 -1.57
C HIS A 215 -1.87 -6.72 -0.98
N ASP A 216 -0.56 -6.59 -1.20
CA ASP A 216 0.46 -7.44 -0.61
C ASP A 216 0.95 -6.80 0.70
N PHE A 217 0.50 -7.34 1.83
CA PHE A 217 0.85 -6.82 3.15
C PHE A 217 2.33 -6.98 3.48
N GLN A 218 3.05 -7.89 2.83
CA GLN A 218 4.51 -8.00 2.95
C GLN A 218 5.21 -6.75 2.40
N ASP A 219 4.67 -6.14 1.33
CA ASP A 219 5.19 -4.88 0.82
C ASP A 219 5.03 -3.77 1.85
N ILE A 220 3.81 -3.65 2.42
CA ILE A 220 3.50 -2.63 3.44
C ILE A 220 4.39 -2.81 4.68
N GLU A 221 4.49 -4.02 5.19
CA GLU A 221 5.30 -4.33 6.36
C GLU A 221 6.78 -4.06 6.13
N SER A 222 7.27 -4.33 4.92
CA SER A 222 8.68 -4.15 4.57
C SER A 222 9.08 -2.71 4.29
N LEU A 223 8.15 -1.86 3.85
CA LEU A 223 8.42 -0.50 3.38
C LEU A 223 7.96 0.57 4.36
N CYS A 224 6.92 0.31 5.16
CA CYS A 224 6.22 1.34 5.92
C CYS A 224 6.41 1.18 7.42
N GLN A 225 6.62 2.30 8.11
CA GLN A 225 6.69 2.34 9.57
C GLN A 225 5.32 2.57 10.23
N ARG A 226 4.34 3.03 9.46
CA ARG A 226 2.99 3.35 9.90
C ARG A 226 1.97 2.82 8.90
N ILE A 227 0.81 2.45 9.39
CA ILE A 227 -0.29 1.96 8.58
C ILE A 227 -1.54 2.79 8.86
N VAL A 228 -2.22 3.17 7.78
CA VAL A 228 -3.54 3.80 7.80
C VAL A 228 -4.51 2.88 7.09
N LEU A 229 -5.44 2.28 7.83
CA LEU A 229 -6.47 1.39 7.30
C LEU A 229 -7.74 2.18 7.02
N ILE A 230 -8.18 2.16 5.76
CA ILE A 230 -9.43 2.80 5.34
C ILE A 230 -10.46 1.75 4.92
N ASN A 231 -11.69 1.90 5.38
CA ASN A 231 -12.84 1.13 4.92
C ASN A 231 -14.07 2.03 4.77
N HIS A 232 -14.88 1.79 3.73
CA HIS A 232 -16.07 2.59 3.43
C HIS A 232 -15.85 4.12 3.53
N GLY A 233 -14.68 4.59 3.08
CA GLY A 233 -14.31 6.01 3.10
C GLY A 233 -13.88 6.54 4.47
N LYS A 234 -13.76 5.72 5.52
CA LYS A 234 -13.38 6.12 6.88
C LYS A 234 -12.08 5.45 7.30
N ILE A 235 -11.29 6.14 8.11
CA ILE A 235 -10.11 5.55 8.74
C ILE A 235 -10.57 4.71 9.93
N LEU A 236 -10.21 3.41 9.92
CA LEU A 236 -10.44 2.47 11.01
C LEU A 236 -9.23 2.38 11.94
N LEU A 237 -8.02 2.50 11.39
CA LEU A 237 -6.77 2.39 12.11
C LEU A 237 -5.78 3.39 11.54
N ASP A 238 -5.05 4.07 12.41
CA ASP A 238 -3.94 4.95 12.05
C ASP A 238 -2.89 4.87 13.16
N ASP A 239 -1.89 4.01 12.99
CA ASP A 239 -0.87 3.78 14.02
C ASP A 239 0.45 3.27 13.45
N SER A 240 1.50 3.29 14.28
CA SER A 240 2.78 2.69 13.92
C SER A 240 2.66 1.17 13.75
N MET A 241 3.40 0.62 12.78
CA MET A 241 3.44 -0.83 12.53
C MET A 241 3.82 -1.62 13.78
N GLN A 242 4.73 -1.07 14.59
CA GLN A 242 5.15 -1.71 15.84
C GLN A 242 4.00 -1.77 16.84
N LYS A 243 3.26 -0.68 17.03
CA LYS A 243 2.16 -0.64 17.98
C LYS A 243 1.02 -1.57 17.55
N VAL A 244 0.66 -1.56 16.27
CA VAL A 244 -0.33 -2.50 15.73
C VAL A 244 0.06 -3.94 16.02
N LYS A 245 1.31 -4.31 15.75
CA LYS A 245 1.81 -5.65 16.08
C LYS A 245 1.77 -5.95 17.56
N LEU A 246 2.11 -5.00 18.42
CA LEU A 246 2.10 -5.18 19.89
C LEU A 246 0.68 -5.34 20.43
N ASP A 247 -0.25 -4.48 20.01
CA ASP A 247 -1.63 -4.51 20.48
C ASP A 247 -2.35 -5.81 20.10
N PHE A 248 -2.00 -6.38 18.94
CA PHE A 248 -2.55 -7.66 18.47
C PHE A 248 -1.67 -8.88 18.77
N ASN A 249 -0.52 -8.70 19.45
CA ASN A 249 0.43 -9.79 19.77
C ASN A 249 -0.02 -10.68 20.94
N ARG A 250 -1.17 -10.37 21.56
CA ARG A 250 -1.81 -11.24 22.55
C ARG A 250 -2.20 -12.58 21.95
N LYS A 251 -2.57 -12.59 20.66
CA LYS A 251 -2.86 -13.80 19.92
C LYS A 251 -1.63 -14.21 19.11
N LYS A 252 -1.14 -15.41 19.31
CA LYS A 252 -0.07 -16.03 18.54
C LYS A 252 -0.61 -17.18 17.70
N GLN A 253 0.13 -17.52 16.67
CA GLN A 253 -0.13 -18.69 15.85
C GLN A 253 0.98 -19.71 16.05
N ILE A 254 0.59 -20.97 16.21
CA ILE A 254 1.49 -22.10 16.22
C ILE A 254 1.08 -23.05 15.09
N GLN A 255 2.00 -23.33 14.20
CA GLN A 255 1.80 -24.27 13.09
C GLN A 255 2.59 -25.53 13.36
N PHE A 256 1.92 -26.66 13.27
CA PHE A 256 2.51 -27.98 13.33
C PHE A 256 2.50 -28.63 11.96
N GLU A 257 3.60 -29.23 11.58
CA GLU A 257 3.65 -30.24 10.53
C GLU A 257 3.67 -31.60 11.18
N VAL A 258 2.70 -32.45 10.82
CA VAL A 258 2.45 -33.72 11.47
C VAL A 258 2.34 -34.85 10.45
N ASP A 259 2.62 -36.09 10.86
CA ASP A 259 2.44 -37.24 9.96
C ASP A 259 0.97 -37.43 9.57
N VAL A 260 0.08 -37.41 10.55
CA VAL A 260 -1.36 -37.47 10.36
C VAL A 260 -2.01 -36.50 11.35
N ASN A 261 -2.83 -35.59 10.85
CA ASN A 261 -3.57 -34.66 11.68
C ASN A 261 -4.86 -35.33 12.20
N PRO A 262 -4.93 -35.70 13.50
CA PRO A 262 -6.08 -36.41 14.05
C PRO A 262 -7.34 -35.59 14.17
N TRP A 263 -7.25 -34.24 14.00
CA TRP A 263 -8.38 -33.33 14.06
C TRP A 263 -8.92 -32.94 12.68
N TYR A 264 -8.23 -33.29 11.61
CA TYR A 264 -8.65 -32.97 10.24
C TYR A 264 -9.98 -33.68 9.92
N GLY A 265 -11.01 -32.91 9.53
CA GLY A 265 -12.35 -33.41 9.21
C GLY A 265 -13.16 -33.90 10.40
N LYS A 266 -12.74 -33.62 11.63
CA LYS A 266 -13.47 -33.97 12.88
C LYS A 266 -13.80 -32.73 13.67
N GLU A 267 -14.83 -32.84 14.53
CA GLU A 267 -15.09 -31.82 15.55
C GLU A 267 -14.10 -31.95 16.70
N GLY A 268 -13.61 -30.82 17.19
CA GLY A 268 -12.72 -30.72 18.34
C GLY A 268 -11.31 -30.24 17.98
N LEU A 269 -10.64 -29.73 18.98
CA LEU A 269 -9.27 -29.19 18.93
C LEU A 269 -8.41 -29.87 20.01
N PRO A 270 -7.08 -29.70 19.96
CA PRO A 270 -6.16 -30.28 20.93
C PRO A 270 -6.50 -29.97 22.39
N MET A 271 -6.99 -28.76 22.65
CA MET A 271 -7.34 -28.27 23.97
C MET A 271 -8.29 -27.06 23.89
N GLU A 272 -8.88 -26.70 25.05
CA GLU A 272 -9.65 -25.46 25.19
C GLU A 272 -8.74 -24.22 25.13
N GLY A 273 -9.27 -23.09 24.71
CA GLY A 273 -8.51 -21.82 24.62
C GLY A 273 -7.70 -21.65 23.33
N VAL A 274 -7.75 -22.60 22.40
CA VAL A 274 -7.17 -22.49 21.07
C VAL A 274 -8.26 -22.50 19.99
N SER A 275 -7.99 -21.82 18.89
CA SER A 275 -8.84 -21.86 17.69
C SER A 275 -8.05 -22.36 16.49
N ALA A 276 -8.71 -23.08 15.59
CA ALA A 276 -8.07 -23.50 14.34
C ALA A 276 -8.18 -22.40 13.30
N ASP A 277 -7.01 -21.96 12.80
CA ASP A 277 -6.92 -21.02 11.67
C ASP A 277 -6.92 -21.78 10.34
N ALA A 278 -6.12 -22.85 10.23
CA ALA A 278 -6.10 -23.72 9.07
C ALA A 278 -5.75 -25.16 9.45
N MET A 279 -6.37 -26.13 8.74
CA MET A 279 -6.09 -27.57 8.92
C MET A 279 -5.96 -28.27 7.56
N THR A 280 -4.97 -29.15 7.46
CA THR A 280 -4.83 -30.10 6.36
C THR A 280 -4.59 -31.50 6.93
N PRO A 281 -4.57 -32.57 6.11
CA PRO A 281 -4.24 -33.91 6.60
C PRO A 281 -2.87 -34.02 7.28
N HIS A 282 -1.94 -33.10 6.98
CA HIS A 282 -0.55 -33.13 7.46
C HIS A 282 -0.13 -31.83 8.16
N SER A 283 -1.03 -30.88 8.36
CA SER A 283 -0.73 -29.65 9.10
C SER A 283 -1.89 -29.19 9.95
N LEU A 284 -1.55 -28.48 11.04
CA LEU A 284 -2.48 -27.89 11.99
C LEU A 284 -1.95 -26.51 12.37
N ARG A 285 -2.70 -25.46 12.04
CA ARG A 285 -2.39 -24.10 12.50
C ARG A 285 -3.43 -23.70 13.55
N LEU A 286 -2.93 -23.38 14.72
CA LEU A 286 -3.75 -22.97 15.86
C LEU A 286 -3.42 -21.52 16.22
N GLU A 287 -4.44 -20.77 16.58
CA GLU A 287 -4.35 -19.46 17.20
C GLU A 287 -4.69 -19.57 18.68
N TYR A 288 -3.89 -18.91 19.54
CA TYR A 288 -4.07 -18.91 20.98
C TYR A 288 -3.73 -17.56 21.59
N ASP A 289 -4.36 -17.25 22.73
CA ASP A 289 -4.07 -16.06 23.53
C ASP A 289 -2.93 -16.40 24.50
N VAL A 290 -1.83 -15.63 24.42
CA VAL A 290 -0.63 -15.85 25.26
C VAL A 290 -0.88 -15.57 26.74
N ASP A 291 -1.90 -14.78 27.09
CA ASP A 291 -2.29 -14.51 28.47
C ASP A 291 -3.15 -15.66 29.05
N ALA A 292 -3.77 -16.48 28.18
CA ALA A 292 -4.65 -17.57 28.58
C ALA A 292 -4.01 -18.97 28.48
N THR A 293 -3.07 -19.18 27.54
CA THR A 293 -2.53 -20.49 27.21
C THR A 293 -1.04 -20.42 26.88
N ASP A 294 -0.22 -21.31 27.44
CA ASP A 294 1.20 -21.41 27.10
C ASP A 294 1.39 -22.26 25.83
N SER A 295 2.31 -21.81 24.97
CA SER A 295 2.73 -22.55 23.78
C SER A 295 3.23 -23.97 24.11
N VAL A 296 3.88 -24.17 25.26
CA VAL A 296 4.38 -25.47 25.72
C VAL A 296 3.22 -26.44 25.98
N GLU A 297 2.13 -25.98 26.59
CA GLU A 297 0.94 -26.80 26.82
C GLU A 297 0.29 -27.25 25.51
N ILE A 298 0.23 -26.35 24.51
CA ILE A 298 -0.29 -26.68 23.18
C ILE A 298 0.58 -27.74 22.51
N ILE A 299 1.92 -27.57 22.56
CA ILE A 299 2.88 -28.53 22.00
C ILE A 299 2.72 -29.91 22.64
N GLN A 300 2.56 -29.96 23.97
CA GLN A 300 2.36 -31.21 24.70
C GLN A 300 1.03 -31.88 24.33
N ALA A 301 -0.05 -31.11 24.20
CA ALA A 301 -1.35 -31.63 23.82
C ALA A 301 -1.34 -32.23 22.39
N VAL A 302 -0.64 -31.58 21.45
CA VAL A 302 -0.50 -32.08 20.08
C VAL A 302 0.43 -33.29 20.01
N SER A 303 1.60 -33.23 20.65
CA SER A 303 2.58 -34.33 20.64
C SER A 303 2.05 -35.62 21.31
N GLY A 304 1.13 -35.49 22.24
CA GLY A 304 0.44 -36.63 22.84
C GLY A 304 -0.56 -37.37 21.93
N LYS A 305 -0.89 -36.81 20.76
CA LYS A 305 -1.90 -37.34 19.81
C LYS A 305 -1.36 -37.69 18.43
N CYS A 306 -0.25 -37.09 18.02
CA CYS A 306 0.37 -37.33 16.71
C CYS A 306 1.86 -37.05 16.74
N GLU A 307 2.59 -37.61 15.80
CA GLU A 307 4.01 -37.35 15.60
C GLU A 307 4.19 -35.98 14.90
N ILE A 308 4.95 -35.10 15.56
CA ILE A 308 5.25 -33.77 15.06
C ILE A 308 6.55 -33.83 14.25
N ARG A 309 6.52 -33.36 13.03
CA ARG A 309 7.69 -33.23 12.15
C ARG A 309 8.39 -31.88 12.31
N ASP A 310 7.59 -30.82 12.41
CA ASP A 310 8.10 -29.46 12.56
C ASP A 310 7.10 -28.58 13.33
N ILE A 311 7.63 -27.56 13.99
CA ILE A 311 6.85 -26.56 14.74
C ILE A 311 7.35 -25.18 14.36
N THR A 312 6.44 -24.32 13.95
CA THR A 312 6.69 -22.89 13.74
C THR A 312 5.79 -22.08 14.66
N ILE A 313 6.39 -21.26 15.52
CA ILE A 313 5.66 -20.30 16.36
C ILE A 313 5.89 -18.91 15.78
N ALA A 314 4.83 -18.27 15.33
CA ALA A 314 4.89 -16.93 14.76
C ALA A 314 3.93 -15.99 15.49
N GLY A 315 4.31 -14.72 15.60
CA GLY A 315 3.34 -13.66 15.85
C GLY A 315 2.37 -13.57 14.66
N ARG A 316 1.22 -12.97 14.86
CA ARG A 316 0.26 -12.73 13.77
C ARG A 316 0.90 -11.81 12.72
N ASP A 317 0.73 -12.15 11.47
CA ASP A 317 1.08 -11.25 10.39
C ASP A 317 0.09 -10.07 10.32
N ILE A 318 0.53 -8.99 9.71
CA ILE A 318 -0.27 -7.77 9.60
C ILE A 318 -1.55 -8.01 8.78
N GLU A 319 -1.55 -8.97 7.86
CA GLU A 319 -2.70 -9.33 7.05
C GLU A 319 -3.83 -9.91 7.91
N SER A 320 -3.51 -10.84 8.81
CA SER A 320 -4.47 -11.44 9.74
C SER A 320 -5.09 -10.40 10.68
N ILE A 321 -4.26 -9.47 11.17
CA ILE A 321 -4.70 -8.36 12.02
C ILE A 321 -5.70 -7.47 11.28
N ILE A 322 -5.36 -7.06 10.06
CA ILE A 322 -6.24 -6.19 9.26
C ILE A 322 -7.55 -6.89 8.92
N ARG A 323 -7.50 -8.19 8.60
CA ARG A 323 -8.71 -8.98 8.33
C ARG A 323 -9.65 -9.03 9.54
N GLU A 324 -9.11 -9.12 10.76
CA GLU A 324 -9.91 -9.09 11.99
C GLU A 324 -10.59 -7.72 12.17
N ILE A 325 -9.83 -6.62 12.07
CA ILE A 325 -10.38 -5.27 12.18
C ILE A 325 -11.52 -5.03 11.17
N LEU A 326 -11.33 -5.50 9.92
CA LEU A 326 -12.35 -5.38 8.88
C LEU A 326 -13.60 -6.24 9.15
N LYS A 327 -13.46 -7.39 9.80
CA LYS A 327 -14.60 -8.23 10.21
C LYS A 327 -15.39 -7.58 11.36
N GLU A 328 -14.70 -6.97 12.31
CA GLU A 328 -15.33 -6.24 13.42
C GLU A 328 -16.10 -5.01 12.92
N ASP A 329 -15.53 -4.25 11.97
CA ASP A 329 -16.21 -3.11 11.34
C ASP A 329 -17.46 -3.55 10.55
N ALA A 330 -17.43 -4.70 9.89
CA ALA A 330 -18.57 -5.24 9.15
C ALA A 330 -19.71 -5.77 10.07
N ALA A 331 -19.41 -6.07 11.34
CA ALA A 331 -20.38 -6.55 12.33
C ALA A 331 -21.03 -5.41 13.15
N SER A 332 -20.46 -4.20 13.06
CA SER A 332 -20.92 -2.99 13.75
C SER A 332 -21.87 -2.17 12.90
#